data_36e47f93877c021864c2b7a4ea1f8703
#
_entry.id   36e47f93877c021864c2b7a4ea1f8703
#
_cell.length_a   1.000
_cell.length_b   1.000
_cell.length_c   1.000
_cell.angle_alpha   90.00
_cell.angle_beta   90.00
_cell.angle_gamma   90.00
#
_symmetry.space_group_name_H-M   'P 1'
#
loop_
_entity.id
_entity.type
_entity.pdbx_description
1 polymer ?
#
loop_
_entity_poly.entity_id
_entity_poly.type
_entity_poly.pdbx_seq_one_letter_code
_entity_poly.pdbx_strand_id
1 'polypeptide(L)'
;MNRGFVFILILAVGLVVTSCLRQGKQNVTYDFTPLDSIISTWMDKGYYPGGAICVIKNDSVLFEKTYGSFTGDTKVYVASAGKWVAAAVIGAVVDRTDLSWDDPVEKWLPQFRGDAKGDILLRQLLSHTSGVRPYLPAPRVDNYNHLDSAVTEILPLDTVFAPGIRGEYGGLGIQI
;
A
#
# COMPACT_ATOMS: atom_id res chain seq x y z
N MET A 1 -20.56 -23.97 54.41
CA MET A 1 -20.69 -23.67 52.95
C MET A 1 -21.28 -24.93 52.30
N ASN A 2 -22.49 -24.82 51.76
CA ASN A 2 -23.29 -25.98 51.36
C ASN A 2 -22.71 -26.57 50.04
N ARG A 3 -22.28 -27.85 50.06
CA ARG A 3 -21.65 -28.53 48.90
C ARG A 3 -22.50 -28.45 47.63
N GLY A 4 -23.81 -28.34 47.74
CA GLY A 4 -24.72 -28.14 46.62
C GLY A 4 -24.59 -26.79 45.93
N PHE A 5 -24.25 -25.74 46.66
CA PHE A 5 -24.08 -24.39 46.09
C PHE A 5 -22.83 -24.28 45.24
N VAL A 6 -21.76 -24.95 45.62
CA VAL A 6 -20.50 -25.02 44.86
C VAL A 6 -20.69 -25.77 43.53
N PHE A 7 -21.45 -26.88 43.54
CA PHE A 7 -21.75 -27.65 42.32
C PHE A 7 -22.59 -26.85 41.31
N ILE A 8 -23.59 -26.09 41.78
CA ILE A 8 -24.43 -25.25 40.90
C ILE A 8 -23.60 -24.12 40.33
N LEU A 9 -22.67 -23.52 41.08
CA LEU A 9 -21.80 -22.45 40.59
C LEU A 9 -20.82 -22.96 39.51
N ILE A 10 -20.25 -24.15 39.70
CA ILE A 10 -19.34 -24.78 38.71
C ILE A 10 -20.10 -25.14 37.43
N LEU A 11 -21.33 -25.63 37.53
CA LEU A 11 -22.17 -25.94 36.37
C LEU A 11 -22.56 -24.65 35.60
N ALA A 12 -22.89 -23.58 36.30
CA ALA A 12 -23.23 -22.29 35.69
C ALA A 12 -22.04 -21.64 34.97
N VAL A 13 -20.85 -21.68 35.57
CA VAL A 13 -19.61 -21.20 34.96
C VAL A 13 -19.23 -22.03 33.73
N GLY A 14 -19.39 -23.36 33.80
CA GLY A 14 -19.15 -24.26 32.68
C GLY A 14 -20.08 -23.99 31.48
N LEU A 15 -21.36 -23.67 31.74
CA LEU A 15 -22.33 -23.29 30.69
C LEU A 15 -22.05 -21.94 30.06
N VAL A 16 -21.56 -20.96 30.82
CA VAL A 16 -21.18 -19.64 30.29
C VAL A 16 -19.92 -19.73 29.43
N VAL A 17 -18.91 -20.50 29.86
CA VAL A 17 -17.67 -20.67 29.08
C VAL A 17 -17.93 -21.42 27.76
N THR A 18 -18.81 -22.45 27.76
CA THR A 18 -19.20 -23.16 26.53
C THR A 18 -20.04 -22.30 25.59
N SER A 19 -20.82 -21.35 26.12
CA SER A 19 -21.59 -20.40 25.31
C SER A 19 -20.67 -19.37 24.59
N CYS A 20 -19.61 -18.88 25.24
CA CYS A 20 -18.63 -18.00 24.64
C CYS A 20 -17.75 -18.68 23.57
N LEU A 21 -17.58 -20.00 23.64
CA LEU A 21 -16.78 -20.76 22.66
C LEU A 21 -17.57 -21.18 21.40
N ARG A 22 -18.90 -20.99 21.40
CA ARG A 22 -19.78 -21.25 20.25
C ARG A 22 -20.17 -19.96 19.49
N GLN A 23 -19.27 -19.02 19.27
CA GLN A 23 -19.43 -18.16 18.12
C GLN A 23 -19.10 -19.00 16.88
N GLY A 24 -20.11 -19.69 16.38
CA GLY A 24 -20.02 -20.38 15.10
C GLY A 24 -19.54 -19.38 14.06
N LYS A 25 -18.45 -19.70 13.34
CA LYS A 25 -18.06 -18.97 12.12
C LYS A 25 -19.31 -18.90 11.26
N GLN A 26 -19.93 -17.72 11.18
CA GLN A 26 -20.95 -17.49 10.18
C GLN A 26 -20.25 -17.71 8.83
N ASN A 27 -20.66 -18.74 8.11
CA ASN A 27 -20.26 -18.92 6.72
C ASN A 27 -20.91 -17.82 5.91
N VAL A 28 -20.22 -16.67 5.82
CA VAL A 28 -20.66 -15.57 4.97
C VAL A 28 -20.39 -16.00 3.53
N THR A 29 -21.44 -16.25 2.78
CA THR A 29 -21.35 -16.46 1.31
C THR A 29 -21.35 -15.11 0.64
N TYR A 30 -20.36 -14.87 -0.22
CA TYR A 30 -20.25 -13.64 -1.01
C TYR A 30 -20.76 -13.91 -2.42
N ASP A 31 -21.63 -13.02 -2.91
CA ASP A 31 -22.07 -13.03 -4.31
C ASP A 31 -21.20 -12.04 -5.11
N PHE A 32 -20.37 -12.57 -6.01
CA PHE A 32 -19.52 -11.80 -6.91
C PHE A 32 -20.13 -11.60 -8.30
N THR A 33 -21.38 -12.05 -8.54
CA THR A 33 -22.08 -11.89 -9.81
C THR A 33 -22.18 -10.43 -10.27
N PRO A 34 -22.48 -9.44 -9.40
CA PRO A 34 -22.52 -8.03 -9.83
C PRO A 34 -21.15 -7.52 -10.29
N LEU A 35 -20.05 -7.92 -9.59
CA LEU A 35 -18.69 -7.56 -9.96
C LEU A 35 -18.32 -8.17 -11.33
N ASP A 36 -18.57 -9.45 -11.49
CA ASP A 36 -18.32 -10.18 -12.73
C ASP A 36 -19.09 -9.57 -13.93
N SER A 37 -20.35 -9.24 -13.75
CA SER A 37 -21.20 -8.63 -14.77
C SER A 37 -20.72 -7.24 -15.21
N ILE A 38 -20.27 -6.41 -14.27
CA ILE A 38 -19.74 -5.06 -14.57
C ILE A 38 -18.47 -5.15 -15.41
N ILE A 39 -17.55 -6.04 -15.03
CA ILE A 39 -16.28 -6.18 -15.74
C ILE A 39 -16.50 -6.79 -17.13
N SER A 40 -17.32 -7.81 -17.23
CA SER A 40 -17.71 -8.37 -18.53
C SER A 40 -18.30 -7.30 -19.45
N THR A 41 -19.18 -6.43 -18.92
CA THR A 41 -19.71 -5.29 -19.67
C THR A 41 -18.63 -4.32 -20.15
N TRP A 42 -17.60 -4.05 -19.34
CA TRP A 42 -16.49 -3.18 -19.74
C TRP A 42 -15.59 -3.82 -20.81
N MET A 43 -15.39 -5.14 -20.75
CA MET A 43 -14.70 -5.88 -21.80
C MET A 43 -15.48 -5.83 -23.12
N ASP A 44 -16.80 -6.09 -23.10
CA ASP A 44 -17.67 -6.05 -24.28
C ASP A 44 -17.71 -4.68 -24.94
N LYS A 45 -17.59 -3.61 -24.14
CA LYS A 45 -17.47 -2.22 -24.62
C LYS A 45 -16.07 -1.87 -25.14
N GLY A 46 -15.10 -2.76 -25.02
CA GLY A 46 -13.73 -2.53 -25.47
C GLY A 46 -12.96 -1.48 -24.63
N TYR A 47 -13.37 -1.23 -23.39
CA TYR A 47 -12.65 -0.26 -22.52
C TYR A 47 -11.26 -0.75 -22.13
N TYR A 48 -11.09 -2.07 -22.01
CA TYR A 48 -9.83 -2.72 -21.66
C TYR A 48 -9.64 -3.98 -22.50
N PRO A 49 -8.40 -4.32 -22.89
CA PRO A 49 -8.12 -5.55 -23.64
C PRO A 49 -8.24 -6.81 -22.78
N GLY A 50 -8.12 -6.67 -21.47
CA GLY A 50 -8.19 -7.76 -20.51
C GLY A 50 -8.03 -7.24 -19.08
N GLY A 51 -8.24 -8.12 -18.12
CA GLY A 51 -8.09 -7.82 -16.70
C GLY A 51 -8.00 -9.09 -15.87
N ALA A 52 -7.57 -8.93 -14.62
CA ALA A 52 -7.59 -9.99 -13.62
C ALA A 52 -8.08 -9.42 -12.29
N ILE A 53 -8.89 -10.20 -11.58
CA ILE A 53 -9.36 -9.85 -10.23
C ILE A 53 -9.05 -11.01 -9.30
N CYS A 54 -8.54 -10.65 -8.12
CA CYS A 54 -8.41 -11.56 -7.00
C CYS A 54 -8.94 -10.86 -5.74
N VAL A 55 -9.93 -11.46 -5.08
CA VAL A 55 -10.48 -10.98 -3.82
C VAL A 55 -10.06 -11.96 -2.72
N ILE A 56 -9.34 -11.43 -1.74
CA ILE A 56 -8.79 -12.20 -0.61
C ILE A 56 -9.38 -11.66 0.69
N LYS A 57 -9.74 -12.57 1.59
CA LYS A 57 -10.16 -12.25 2.96
C LYS A 57 -9.69 -13.33 3.92
N ASN A 58 -9.06 -12.94 5.03
CA ASN A 58 -8.53 -13.84 6.05
C ASN A 58 -7.69 -14.97 5.43
N ASP A 59 -6.71 -14.59 4.59
CA ASP A 59 -5.78 -15.48 3.88
C ASP A 59 -6.44 -16.51 2.94
N SER A 60 -7.71 -16.32 2.61
CA SER A 60 -8.45 -17.17 1.69
C SER A 60 -8.86 -16.40 0.44
N VAL A 61 -8.60 -16.97 -0.74
CA VAL A 61 -9.10 -16.45 -2.01
C VAL A 61 -10.59 -16.72 -2.06
N LEU A 62 -11.39 -15.65 -2.14
CA LEU A 62 -12.85 -15.73 -2.23
C LEU A 62 -13.34 -15.69 -3.67
N PHE A 63 -12.61 -15.00 -4.52
CA PHE A 63 -12.92 -14.88 -5.95
C PHE A 63 -11.63 -14.62 -6.74
N GLU A 64 -11.45 -15.33 -7.82
CA GLU A 64 -10.36 -15.12 -8.77
C GLU A 64 -10.88 -15.36 -10.17
N LYS A 65 -10.65 -14.40 -11.06
CA LYS A 65 -11.05 -14.50 -12.46
C LYS A 65 -10.21 -13.61 -13.35
N THR A 66 -9.92 -14.11 -14.56
CA THR A 66 -9.32 -13.34 -15.65
C THR A 66 -10.35 -13.06 -16.72
N TYR A 67 -10.17 -11.96 -17.45
CA TYR A 67 -11.08 -11.45 -18.47
C TYR A 67 -10.33 -11.06 -19.74
N GLY A 68 -11.02 -11.13 -20.88
CA GLY A 68 -10.48 -10.72 -22.17
C GLY A 68 -9.22 -11.51 -22.55
N SER A 69 -8.15 -10.80 -22.92
CA SER A 69 -6.88 -11.41 -23.34
C SER A 69 -5.95 -11.81 -22.18
N PHE A 70 -6.35 -11.57 -20.91
CA PHE A 70 -5.48 -11.87 -19.77
C PHE A 70 -5.58 -13.33 -19.35
N THR A 71 -4.44 -13.85 -18.89
CA THR A 71 -4.29 -15.13 -18.19
C THR A 71 -3.71 -14.88 -16.80
N GLY A 72 -3.62 -15.92 -15.95
CA GLY A 72 -2.97 -15.81 -14.64
C GLY A 72 -1.51 -15.39 -14.70
N ASP A 73 -0.83 -15.61 -15.83
CA ASP A 73 0.60 -15.28 -16.02
C ASP A 73 0.82 -13.96 -16.78
N THR A 74 -0.24 -13.21 -17.10
CA THR A 74 -0.12 -11.96 -17.83
C THR A 74 0.60 -10.92 -16.97
N LYS A 75 1.71 -10.39 -17.45
CA LYS A 75 2.50 -9.35 -16.78
C LYS A 75 2.07 -7.97 -17.27
N VAL A 76 1.76 -7.09 -16.33
CA VAL A 76 1.34 -5.71 -16.60
C VAL A 76 2.12 -4.73 -15.74
N TYR A 77 2.26 -3.50 -16.23
CA TYR A 77 2.77 -2.42 -15.40
C TYR A 77 1.73 -2.04 -14.35
N VAL A 78 2.15 -2.13 -13.08
CA VAL A 78 1.26 -1.82 -11.95
C VAL A 78 1.31 -0.35 -11.55
N ALA A 79 2.15 0.46 -12.20
CA ALA A 79 2.32 1.89 -11.95
C ALA A 79 2.39 2.20 -10.43
N SER A 80 1.58 3.14 -9.95
CA SER A 80 1.59 3.55 -8.54
C SER A 80 1.18 2.46 -7.55
N ALA A 81 0.57 1.37 -8.01
CA ALA A 81 0.34 0.21 -7.14
C ALA A 81 1.66 -0.45 -6.66
N GLY A 82 2.80 -0.18 -7.30
CA GLY A 82 4.12 -0.61 -6.82
C GLY A 82 4.66 0.16 -5.61
N LYS A 83 4.10 1.34 -5.27
CA LYS A 83 4.64 2.18 -4.19
C LYS A 83 4.57 1.51 -2.80
N TRP A 84 3.53 0.75 -2.53
CA TRP A 84 3.43 0.03 -1.25
C TRP A 84 4.49 -1.06 -1.12
N VAL A 85 4.87 -1.71 -2.23
CA VAL A 85 5.97 -2.69 -2.23
C VAL A 85 7.30 -1.98 -1.98
N ALA A 86 7.54 -0.83 -2.64
CA ALA A 86 8.73 -0.02 -2.37
C ALA A 86 8.79 0.41 -0.91
N ALA A 87 7.69 0.90 -0.33
CA ALA A 87 7.63 1.26 1.09
C ALA A 87 7.92 0.08 2.02
N ALA A 88 7.43 -1.12 1.70
CA ALA A 88 7.72 -2.33 2.47
C ALA A 88 9.20 -2.73 2.40
N VAL A 89 9.83 -2.60 1.23
CA VAL A 89 11.27 -2.84 1.05
C VAL A 89 12.09 -1.83 1.86
N ILE A 90 11.75 -0.53 1.79
CA ILE A 90 12.42 0.52 2.56
C ILE A 90 12.25 0.27 4.06
N GLY A 91 11.04 -0.10 4.53
CA GLY A 91 10.81 -0.49 5.92
C GLY A 91 11.70 -1.63 6.37
N ALA A 92 11.86 -2.66 5.54
CA ALA A 92 12.76 -3.77 5.84
C ALA A 92 14.25 -3.37 5.86
N VAL A 93 14.65 -2.35 5.10
CA VAL A 93 16.00 -1.77 5.16
C VAL A 93 16.18 -0.98 6.44
N VAL A 94 15.24 -0.11 6.81
CA VAL A 94 15.25 0.64 8.08
C VAL A 94 15.38 -0.31 9.28
N ASP A 95 14.65 -1.42 9.28
CA ASP A 95 14.68 -2.40 10.38
C ASP A 95 16.03 -3.14 10.52
N ARG A 96 16.89 -3.11 9.50
CA ARG A 96 18.12 -3.93 9.42
C ARG A 96 19.41 -3.14 9.28
N THR A 97 19.33 -1.83 9.16
CA THR A 97 20.48 -0.94 8.92
C THR A 97 20.41 0.30 9.81
N ASP A 98 21.40 1.20 9.67
CA ASP A 98 21.44 2.49 10.34
C ASP A 98 20.54 3.55 9.69
N LEU A 99 19.76 3.18 8.64
CA LEU A 99 18.77 4.07 8.03
C LEU A 99 17.60 4.30 8.98
N SER A 100 17.19 5.54 9.16
CA SER A 100 16.07 5.92 10.02
C SER A 100 14.97 6.64 9.23
N TRP A 101 13.73 6.48 9.66
CA TRP A 101 12.59 7.26 9.16
C TRP A 101 12.77 8.77 9.33
N ASP A 102 13.57 9.19 10.32
CA ASP A 102 13.89 10.57 10.62
C ASP A 102 15.21 11.05 10.02
N ASP A 103 15.84 10.24 9.18
CA ASP A 103 17.04 10.67 8.46
C ASP A 103 16.69 11.71 7.39
N PRO A 104 17.43 12.82 7.31
CA PRO A 104 17.32 13.76 6.23
C PRO A 104 17.95 13.21 4.94
N VAL A 105 17.41 13.61 3.81
CA VAL A 105 17.87 13.20 2.48
C VAL A 105 19.38 13.42 2.31
N GLU A 106 19.91 14.56 2.74
CA GLU A 106 21.33 14.89 2.56
C GLU A 106 22.31 13.98 3.33
N LYS A 107 21.82 13.24 4.32
CA LYS A 107 22.64 12.26 5.06
C LYS A 107 23.09 11.12 4.15
N TRP A 108 22.21 10.70 3.24
CA TRP A 108 22.43 9.56 2.36
C TRP A 108 22.69 9.96 0.91
N LEU A 109 22.18 11.13 0.50
CA LEU A 109 22.34 11.70 -0.84
C LEU A 109 23.05 13.06 -0.72
N PRO A 110 24.40 13.08 -0.65
CA PRO A 110 25.18 14.30 -0.39
C PRO A 110 25.00 15.42 -1.42
N GLN A 111 24.52 15.10 -2.62
CA GLN A 111 24.22 16.09 -3.67
C GLN A 111 23.07 17.03 -3.29
N PHE A 112 22.27 16.72 -2.29
CA PHE A 112 21.21 17.60 -1.76
C PHE A 112 21.69 18.52 -0.63
N ARG A 113 22.97 18.49 -0.24
CA ARG A 113 23.51 19.38 0.80
C ARG A 113 23.39 20.84 0.38
N GLY A 114 22.77 21.64 1.26
CA GLY A 114 22.50 23.06 1.03
C GLY A 114 21.31 23.32 0.07
N ASP A 115 20.62 22.29 -0.37
CA ASP A 115 19.34 22.38 -1.07
C ASP A 115 18.19 22.23 -0.07
N ALA A 116 17.06 22.90 -0.31
CA ALA A 116 15.88 22.80 0.55
C ALA A 116 15.34 21.37 0.69
N LYS A 117 15.64 20.49 -0.25
CA LYS A 117 15.28 19.07 -0.21
C LYS A 117 16.20 18.24 0.67
N GLY A 118 17.38 18.77 1.05
CA GLY A 118 18.33 18.08 1.90
C GLY A 118 17.77 17.74 3.27
N ASP A 119 16.98 18.65 3.85
CA ASP A 119 16.36 18.50 5.17
C ASP A 119 15.08 17.63 5.18
N ILE A 120 14.58 17.22 4.03
CA ILE A 120 13.40 16.37 3.92
C ILE A 120 13.70 15.02 4.56
N LEU A 121 12.80 14.55 5.42
CA LEU A 121 12.95 13.26 6.09
C LEU A 121 12.44 12.10 5.23
N LEU A 122 13.05 10.92 5.36
CA LEU A 122 12.65 9.70 4.65
C LEU A 122 11.14 9.45 4.77
N ARG A 123 10.57 9.55 5.98
CA ARG A 123 9.13 9.40 6.20
C ARG A 123 8.28 10.40 5.41
N GLN A 124 8.78 11.62 5.16
CA GLN A 124 8.04 12.65 4.44
C GLN A 124 8.01 12.38 2.93
N LEU A 125 9.04 11.75 2.39
CA LEU A 125 9.05 11.27 1.00
C LEU A 125 7.95 10.21 0.80
N LEU A 126 7.92 9.19 1.65
CA LEU A 126 7.00 8.06 1.54
C LEU A 126 5.55 8.40 1.90
N SER A 127 5.33 9.40 2.76
CA SER A 127 3.98 9.87 3.11
C SER A 127 3.45 10.97 2.20
N HIS A 128 4.19 11.34 1.14
CA HIS A 128 3.84 12.45 0.24
C HIS A 128 3.69 13.81 0.94
N THR A 129 4.44 14.03 2.03
CA THR A 129 4.46 15.30 2.78
C THR A 129 5.77 16.06 2.62
N SER A 130 6.61 15.66 1.67
CA SER A 130 7.95 16.21 1.46
C SER A 130 7.96 17.63 0.87
N GLY A 131 6.89 18.04 0.19
CA GLY A 131 6.89 19.28 -0.57
C GLY A 131 7.63 19.19 -1.92
N VAL A 132 8.22 18.04 -2.24
CA VAL A 132 8.78 17.81 -3.59
C VAL A 132 7.64 17.89 -4.61
N ARG A 133 7.90 18.57 -5.73
CA ARG A 133 6.93 18.67 -6.83
C ARG A 133 6.37 17.29 -7.21
N PRO A 134 5.06 17.14 -7.38
CA PRO A 134 4.45 15.83 -7.63
C PRO A 134 4.92 15.16 -8.91
N TYR A 135 5.09 15.94 -9.98
CA TYR A 135 5.47 15.48 -11.32
C TYR A 135 6.40 16.47 -12.01
N LEU A 136 7.15 16.00 -13.01
CA LEU A 136 7.94 16.88 -13.87
C LEU A 136 7.03 17.86 -14.62
N PRO A 137 7.54 19.10 -14.90
CA PRO A 137 6.84 20.03 -15.78
C PRO A 137 6.66 19.44 -17.18
N ALA A 138 5.46 19.58 -17.76
CA ALA A 138 5.21 19.17 -19.15
C ALA A 138 6.17 19.89 -20.12
N PRO A 139 6.59 19.26 -21.23
CA PRO A 139 6.19 17.94 -21.73
C PRO A 139 7.01 16.73 -21.17
N ARG A 140 7.83 16.96 -20.15
CA ARG A 140 8.68 15.91 -19.57
C ARG A 140 7.84 14.86 -18.85
N VAL A 141 8.29 13.61 -18.89
CA VAL A 141 7.66 12.48 -18.23
C VAL A 141 8.60 11.88 -17.19
N ASP A 142 8.09 11.52 -16.03
CA ASP A 142 8.81 10.91 -14.91
C ASP A 142 8.94 9.38 -15.07
N ASN A 143 9.41 8.95 -16.24
CA ASN A 143 9.62 7.54 -16.56
C ASN A 143 11.11 7.20 -16.52
N TYR A 144 11.62 6.97 -15.32
CA TYR A 144 13.04 6.66 -15.09
C TYR A 144 13.29 5.15 -15.04
N ASN A 145 14.33 4.73 -15.77
CA ASN A 145 14.86 3.36 -15.68
C ASN A 145 15.93 3.23 -14.60
N HIS A 146 16.49 4.36 -14.11
CA HIS A 146 17.52 4.41 -13.08
C HIS A 146 17.23 5.54 -12.09
N LEU A 147 17.33 5.24 -10.79
CA LEU A 147 17.06 6.22 -9.72
C LEU A 147 18.06 7.40 -9.75
N ASP A 148 19.32 7.18 -10.08
CA ASP A 148 20.32 8.26 -10.23
C ASP A 148 19.88 9.31 -11.26
N SER A 149 19.24 8.88 -12.35
CA SER A 149 18.70 9.80 -13.35
C SER A 149 17.51 10.59 -12.78
N ALA A 150 16.65 9.95 -12.00
CA ALA A 150 15.54 10.62 -11.33
C ALA A 150 16.05 11.70 -10.36
N VAL A 151 17.00 11.35 -9.49
CA VAL A 151 17.62 12.28 -8.55
C VAL A 151 18.25 13.48 -9.25
N THR A 152 19.00 13.23 -10.34
CA THR A 152 19.64 14.31 -11.14
C THR A 152 18.62 15.28 -11.72
N GLU A 153 17.45 14.79 -12.14
CA GLU A 153 16.40 15.64 -12.71
C GLU A 153 15.53 16.32 -11.64
N ILE A 154 15.43 15.74 -10.46
CA ILE A 154 14.66 16.29 -9.34
C ILE A 154 15.47 17.39 -8.61
N LEU A 155 16.78 17.24 -8.54
CA LEU A 155 17.65 18.17 -7.80
C LEU A 155 17.44 19.65 -8.18
N PRO A 156 17.36 20.07 -9.46
CA PRO A 156 17.18 21.46 -9.84
C PRO A 156 15.74 21.98 -9.66
N LEU A 157 14.78 21.15 -9.25
CA LEU A 157 13.38 21.56 -9.11
C LEU A 157 13.15 22.16 -7.72
N ASP A 158 12.34 23.22 -7.66
CA ASP A 158 11.90 23.80 -6.40
C ASP A 158 10.90 22.90 -5.69
N THR A 159 10.86 22.98 -4.36
CA THR A 159 9.76 22.46 -3.56
C THR A 159 8.51 23.35 -3.75
N VAL A 160 7.32 22.76 -3.66
CA VAL A 160 6.05 23.50 -3.83
C VAL A 160 5.44 23.95 -2.51
N PHE A 161 5.91 23.39 -1.39
CA PHE A 161 5.59 23.80 -0.02
C PHE A 161 6.67 23.26 0.94
N ALA A 162 6.71 23.79 2.18
CA ALA A 162 7.64 23.32 3.18
C ALA A 162 7.30 21.88 3.64
N PRO A 163 8.31 21.02 3.88
CA PRO A 163 8.11 19.65 4.32
C PRO A 163 7.23 19.56 5.58
N GLY A 164 6.29 18.64 5.60
CA GLY A 164 5.39 18.38 6.71
C GLY A 164 4.13 19.25 6.80
N ILE A 165 4.01 20.30 5.97
CA ILE A 165 2.86 21.23 6.04
C ILE A 165 1.57 20.58 5.53
N ARG A 166 1.64 19.80 4.46
CA ARG A 166 0.49 19.11 3.86
C ARG A 166 0.92 17.90 3.06
N GLY A 167 -0.03 17.04 2.70
CA GLY A 167 0.17 15.95 1.76
C GLY A 167 -0.17 16.38 0.33
N GLU A 168 0.69 16.00 -0.64
CA GLU A 168 0.43 16.14 -2.07
C GLU A 168 0.99 14.92 -2.80
N TYR A 169 0.07 14.09 -3.29
CA TYR A 169 0.43 12.83 -3.95
C TYR A 169 1.17 13.06 -5.26
N GLY A 170 2.27 12.33 -5.47
CA GLY A 170 3.07 12.41 -6.69
C GLY A 170 4.05 11.25 -6.87
N GLY A 171 4.79 11.29 -7.95
CA GLY A 171 5.82 10.31 -8.30
C GLY A 171 7.22 10.69 -7.83
N LEU A 172 7.59 11.98 -7.92
CA LEU A 172 8.99 12.40 -7.78
C LEU A 172 9.56 12.20 -6.36
N GLY A 173 8.78 12.49 -5.31
CA GLY A 173 9.25 12.33 -3.93
C GLY A 173 9.63 10.89 -3.54
N ILE A 174 9.03 9.89 -4.18
CA ILE A 174 9.36 8.47 -3.93
C ILE A 174 10.59 8.01 -4.76
N GLN A 175 11.04 8.82 -5.69
CA GLN A 175 12.21 8.52 -6.52
C GLN A 175 13.52 9.09 -5.94
N ILE A 176 13.42 9.91 -4.91
CA ILE A 176 14.53 10.34 -4.07
C ILE A 176 14.87 9.24 -3.05
#